data_368ecf0a3520318aff2e22ef4239e68e
#
_entry.id   368ecf0a3520318aff2e22ef4239e68e
#
_cell.length_a   1.000
_cell.length_b   1.000
_cell.length_c   1.000
_cell.angle_alpha   90.00
_cell.angle_beta   90.00
_cell.angle_gamma   90.00
#
_symmetry.space_group_name_H-M   'P 1'
#
loop_
_entity.id
_entity.type
_entity.pdbx_description
1 polymer ?
#
loop_
_entity_poly.entity_id
_entity_poly.type
_entity_poly.pdbx_seq_one_letter_code
_entity_poly.pdbx_strand_id
1 'polypeptide(L)'
;MVAITTTNTHGRSLRLDVVAMVTALLVASLPAAAAADDPGPALVPVPDQEPAYDLTRVACGMPWATEPLWTTYALTDALFWGRDNQAINRPLVVTVGDNTPLISARDPQFAVAPGVRAFYGQRDPCECGWEIGYFGIYGATASRSVSTVDPFLQVPNPIGQDLTADAEQATVKYTSVINSAEANTFLTRHEWRDHSQSWLTVDWLAGFRYVGVEDQASIILDCCQQTDQATTVPYSVRTRNNMFGGQIGVRPRWTWDRWALEGWAKAGLLGNSQKQIQAPLFDYTGFQQRPGLSATGTETAFIGDINLSVIYRLTDVWGIRAGYNVVWIDGLALAPNQFAFANTDVAGSALASSGGIFLSGANLGLEARW
;
A
#
# COMPACT_ATOMS: atom_id res chain seq x y z
N MET A 1 22.61 -26.75 -20.05
CA MET A 1 21.52 -27.14 -19.15
C MET A 1 21.12 -25.89 -18.37
N VAL A 2 19.95 -25.36 -18.61
CA VAL A 2 19.49 -24.10 -17.95
C VAL A 2 18.93 -24.44 -16.57
N ALA A 3 19.55 -23.94 -15.49
CA ALA A 3 19.04 -24.07 -14.13
C ALA A 3 18.30 -22.79 -13.73
N ILE A 4 17.05 -22.90 -13.33
CA ILE A 4 16.21 -21.79 -12.87
C ILE A 4 16.06 -21.91 -11.36
N THR A 5 16.64 -20.97 -10.62
CA THR A 5 16.55 -20.95 -9.14
C THR A 5 15.78 -19.72 -8.67
N THR A 6 14.78 -19.92 -7.83
CA THR A 6 14.08 -18.84 -7.10
C THR A 6 14.65 -18.71 -5.69
N THR A 7 15.40 -17.64 -5.43
CA THR A 7 15.94 -17.35 -4.09
C THR A 7 15.10 -16.30 -3.37
N ASN A 8 14.62 -16.65 -2.19
CA ASN A 8 13.91 -15.75 -1.28
C ASN A 8 14.91 -15.20 -0.26
N THR A 9 15.46 -13.99 -0.48
CA THR A 9 16.40 -13.38 0.45
C THR A 9 15.69 -12.56 1.51
N HIS A 10 15.69 -13.04 2.76
CA HIS A 10 15.24 -12.31 3.93
C HIS A 10 16.23 -11.19 4.33
N GLY A 11 15.85 -9.93 4.08
CA GLY A 11 16.53 -8.76 4.66
C GLY A 11 16.02 -8.51 6.09
N ARG A 12 16.83 -8.82 7.10
CA ARG A 12 16.61 -8.43 8.50
C ARG A 12 17.20 -7.04 8.75
N SER A 13 16.44 -6.07 9.34
CA SER A 13 16.86 -5.16 10.42
C SER A 13 16.16 -3.80 10.54
N LEU A 14 15.16 -3.43 9.72
CA LEU A 14 14.47 -2.13 9.90
C LEU A 14 13.01 -2.26 10.39
N ARG A 15 12.62 -3.45 10.83
CA ARG A 15 11.20 -3.80 11.00
C ARG A 15 10.62 -3.58 12.39
N LEU A 16 11.42 -3.38 13.44
CA LEU A 16 10.91 -3.25 14.81
C LEU A 16 10.54 -1.82 15.22
N ASP A 17 11.22 -0.81 14.68
CA ASP A 17 11.09 0.56 15.20
C ASP A 17 9.79 1.27 14.77
N VAL A 18 9.25 0.97 13.57
CA VAL A 18 8.02 1.63 13.07
C VAL A 18 6.76 1.06 13.73
N VAL A 19 6.71 -0.24 13.98
CA VAL A 19 5.57 -0.87 14.67
C VAL A 19 5.50 -0.42 16.13
N ALA A 20 6.66 -0.30 16.80
CA ALA A 20 6.76 0.21 18.15
C ALA A 20 6.34 1.68 18.27
N MET A 21 6.64 2.51 17.26
CA MET A 21 6.30 3.93 17.25
C MET A 21 4.79 4.18 17.06
N VAL A 22 4.12 3.40 16.22
CA VAL A 22 2.65 3.51 16.01
C VAL A 22 1.89 3.00 17.23
N THR A 23 2.36 1.93 17.88
CA THR A 23 1.75 1.39 19.11
C THR A 23 1.95 2.34 20.29
N ALA A 24 3.09 3.03 20.40
CA ALA A 24 3.37 3.99 21.46
C ALA A 24 2.52 5.26 21.36
N LEU A 25 2.18 5.75 20.16
CA LEU A 25 1.29 6.91 19.97
C LEU A 25 -0.16 6.62 20.36
N LEU A 26 -0.61 5.38 20.21
CA LEU A 26 -1.98 4.97 20.57
C LEU A 26 -2.15 4.78 22.09
N VAL A 27 -1.11 4.40 22.82
CA VAL A 27 -1.17 4.19 24.27
C VAL A 27 -1.08 5.50 25.06
N ALA A 28 -0.46 6.54 24.53
CA ALA A 28 -0.27 7.83 25.21
C ALA A 28 -1.51 8.73 25.26
N SER A 29 -2.60 8.39 24.56
CA SER A 29 -3.82 9.20 24.46
C SER A 29 -5.04 8.64 25.21
N LEU A 30 -4.88 7.59 26.03
CA LEU A 30 -5.98 7.03 26.80
C LEU A 30 -6.16 7.77 28.13
N PRO A 31 -7.34 8.38 28.42
CA PRO A 31 -7.64 8.87 29.76
C PRO A 31 -7.78 7.68 30.72
N ALA A 32 -7.12 7.77 31.88
CA ALA A 32 -7.28 6.80 32.95
C ALA A 32 -8.74 6.84 33.47
N ALA A 33 -9.47 5.74 33.25
CA ALA A 33 -10.80 5.57 33.84
C ALA A 33 -10.64 5.38 35.36
N ALA A 34 -11.00 6.38 36.13
CA ALA A 34 -11.11 6.27 37.58
C ALA A 34 -12.40 5.51 37.92
N ALA A 35 -12.26 4.37 38.59
CA ALA A 35 -13.36 3.66 39.20
C ALA A 35 -13.82 4.43 40.46
N ALA A 36 -15.06 4.84 40.52
CA ALA A 36 -15.72 5.32 41.72
C ALA A 36 -16.87 4.38 42.04
N ASP A 37 -16.71 3.59 43.10
CA ASP A 37 -17.79 2.90 43.80
C ASP A 37 -18.51 3.91 44.68
N ASP A 38 -19.81 4.12 44.44
CA ASP A 38 -20.70 4.77 45.41
C ASP A 38 -22.07 4.05 45.43
N PRO A 39 -22.52 3.51 46.55
CA PRO A 39 -23.82 2.85 46.66
C PRO A 39 -24.94 3.90 46.80
N GLY A 40 -25.70 4.07 45.71
CA GLY A 40 -26.81 5.02 45.66
C GLY A 40 -28.03 4.63 46.47
N PRO A 41 -28.87 5.62 46.90
CA PRO A 41 -30.05 5.44 47.72
C PRO A 41 -31.24 4.86 46.98
N ALA A 42 -32.16 4.25 47.75
CA ALA A 42 -33.33 3.50 47.33
C ALA A 42 -34.27 4.24 46.36
N LEU A 43 -34.72 3.49 45.34
CA LEU A 43 -35.66 3.93 44.31
C LEU A 43 -37.03 4.33 44.85
N VAL A 44 -37.45 5.56 44.59
CA VAL A 44 -38.82 6.04 44.66
C VAL A 44 -39.51 5.79 43.34
N PRO A 45 -40.76 5.31 43.24
CA PRO A 45 -41.43 5.10 41.95
C PRO A 45 -41.71 6.45 41.29
N VAL A 46 -41.20 6.62 40.08
CA VAL A 46 -41.43 7.80 39.24
C VAL A 46 -42.72 7.58 38.44
N PRO A 47 -43.65 8.58 38.37
CA PRO A 47 -44.84 8.48 37.52
C PRO A 47 -44.50 8.47 36.06
N ASP A 48 -45.35 7.85 35.22
CA ASP A 48 -45.25 7.68 33.77
C ASP A 48 -44.56 8.86 33.07
N GLN A 49 -43.31 8.65 32.67
CA GLN A 49 -42.60 9.64 31.86
C GLN A 49 -43.16 9.66 30.45
N GLU A 50 -43.62 10.84 30.03
CA GLU A 50 -43.78 11.17 28.62
C GLU A 50 -42.55 10.70 27.84
N PRO A 51 -42.72 10.26 26.56
CA PRO A 51 -41.60 9.77 25.75
C PRO A 51 -40.49 10.82 25.78
N ALA A 52 -39.32 10.41 26.32
CA ALA A 52 -38.16 11.28 26.40
C ALA A 52 -37.88 11.82 24.98
N TYR A 53 -38.07 13.12 24.80
CA TYR A 53 -37.65 13.80 23.58
C TYR A 53 -36.18 13.50 23.39
N ASP A 54 -35.86 12.90 22.26
CA ASP A 54 -34.49 12.59 21.88
C ASP A 54 -33.73 13.91 21.71
N LEU A 55 -33.12 14.38 22.78
CA LEU A 55 -32.37 15.63 22.85
C LEU A 55 -31.18 15.64 21.89
N THR A 56 -30.74 14.47 21.41
CA THR A 56 -29.67 14.39 20.41
C THR A 56 -30.08 14.96 19.04
N ARG A 57 -31.36 14.86 18.67
CA ARG A 57 -31.89 15.49 17.44
C ARG A 57 -32.06 17.00 17.54
N VAL A 58 -32.24 17.54 18.76
CA VAL A 58 -32.41 18.98 18.99
C VAL A 58 -31.05 19.69 18.97
N ALA A 59 -29.96 19.03 19.35
CA ALA A 59 -28.60 19.59 19.37
C ALA A 59 -28.04 19.93 17.95
N CYS A 60 -28.49 19.25 16.93
CA CYS A 60 -28.00 19.42 15.57
C CYS A 60 -28.36 20.74 14.86
N GLY A 61 -29.16 21.58 15.48
CA GLY A 61 -29.55 22.88 14.91
C GLY A 61 -29.24 24.09 15.79
N MET A 62 -28.64 23.90 16.98
CA MET A 62 -28.47 25.00 17.95
C MET A 62 -26.97 25.24 18.25
N PRO A 63 -26.44 26.45 17.95
CA PRO A 63 -25.01 26.77 18.16
C PRO A 63 -24.60 26.92 19.65
N TRP A 64 -25.51 26.71 20.60
CA TRP A 64 -25.26 26.82 22.04
C TRP A 64 -25.61 25.54 22.84
N ALA A 65 -25.82 24.40 22.18
CA ALA A 65 -26.00 23.14 22.88
C ALA A 65 -24.69 22.73 23.56
N THR A 66 -24.78 22.56 24.86
CA THR A 66 -23.68 22.15 25.72
C THR A 66 -23.09 20.84 25.25
N GLU A 67 -21.80 20.89 24.86
CA GLU A 67 -20.87 19.83 24.51
C GLU A 67 -21.45 18.64 23.71
N PRO A 68 -21.23 18.60 22.40
CA PRO A 68 -21.57 17.43 21.62
C PRO A 68 -20.77 16.23 22.11
N LEU A 69 -21.46 15.14 22.45
CA LEU A 69 -20.85 13.86 22.81
C LEU A 69 -20.24 13.24 21.53
N TRP A 70 -19.01 13.62 21.22
CA TRP A 70 -18.26 13.03 20.11
C TRP A 70 -17.94 11.57 20.42
N THR A 71 -18.26 10.68 19.49
CA THR A 71 -17.76 9.30 19.54
C THR A 71 -16.44 9.23 18.80
N THR A 72 -15.39 8.91 19.52
CA THR A 72 -14.05 8.74 18.95
C THR A 72 -13.79 7.28 18.61
N TYR A 73 -13.10 7.02 17.52
CA TYR A 73 -12.61 5.68 17.20
C TYR A 73 -11.18 5.70 16.67
N ALA A 74 -10.48 4.63 16.97
CA ALA A 74 -9.17 4.36 16.40
C ALA A 74 -9.10 2.89 15.97
N LEU A 75 -8.42 2.62 14.89
CA LEU A 75 -8.10 1.25 14.48
C LEU A 75 -6.66 1.16 14.00
N THR A 76 -6.06 0.00 14.23
CA THR A 76 -4.74 -0.33 13.72
C THR A 76 -4.72 -1.78 13.26
N ASP A 77 -4.16 -2.01 12.07
CA ASP A 77 -4.05 -3.35 11.47
C ASP A 77 -2.60 -3.63 11.06
N ALA A 78 -2.16 -4.85 11.30
CA ALA A 78 -1.05 -5.46 10.59
C ALA A 78 -1.58 -5.96 9.23
N LEU A 79 -0.88 -5.62 8.15
CA LEU A 79 -1.22 -5.97 6.79
C LEU A 79 -0.28 -7.06 6.27
N PHE A 80 -0.84 -8.01 5.52
CA PHE A 80 -0.13 -9.09 4.85
C PHE A 80 -0.59 -9.14 3.39
N TRP A 81 -0.04 -8.22 2.57
CA TRP A 81 -0.53 -8.02 1.20
C TRP A 81 0.45 -8.54 0.16
N GLY A 82 -0.08 -9.25 -0.82
CA GLY A 82 0.58 -9.54 -2.07
C GLY A 82 0.45 -8.36 -3.04
N ARG A 83 1.51 -8.11 -3.79
CA ARG A 83 1.50 -7.21 -4.94
C ARG A 83 1.67 -8.03 -6.20
N ASP A 84 0.87 -7.78 -7.23
CA ASP A 84 1.13 -8.35 -8.55
C ASP A 84 2.20 -7.54 -9.31
N ASN A 85 2.79 -8.17 -10.32
CA ASN A 85 3.74 -7.53 -11.22
C ASN A 85 3.06 -7.24 -12.56
N GLN A 86 2.51 -6.03 -12.71
CA GLN A 86 1.85 -5.57 -13.94
C GLN A 86 2.82 -4.84 -14.91
N ALA A 87 4.12 -5.09 -14.81
CA ALA A 87 5.07 -4.57 -15.79
C ALA A 87 4.71 -5.01 -17.22
N ILE A 88 5.07 -4.22 -18.21
CA ILE A 88 4.92 -4.58 -19.63
C ILE A 88 5.71 -5.86 -19.87
N ASN A 89 5.09 -6.84 -20.53
CA ASN A 89 5.75 -8.10 -20.85
C ASN A 89 6.77 -7.88 -21.97
N ARG A 90 8.01 -7.57 -21.59
CA ARG A 90 9.15 -7.40 -22.50
C ARG A 90 10.39 -8.11 -21.98
N PRO A 91 11.27 -8.60 -22.87
CA PRO A 91 12.52 -9.24 -22.46
C PRO A 91 13.41 -8.26 -21.68
N LEU A 92 14.02 -8.74 -20.60
CA LEU A 92 15.04 -8.04 -19.82
C LEU A 92 16.39 -8.78 -19.89
N VAL A 93 16.36 -10.11 -20.01
CA VAL A 93 17.53 -10.96 -20.19
C VAL A 93 17.27 -11.89 -21.38
N VAL A 94 18.24 -11.95 -22.26
CA VAL A 94 18.21 -12.75 -23.48
C VAL A 94 19.51 -13.51 -23.63
N THR A 95 19.53 -14.51 -24.52
CA THR A 95 20.77 -15.21 -24.95
C THR A 95 21.58 -14.37 -25.91
N VAL A 96 22.89 -14.48 -25.83
CA VAL A 96 23.82 -13.92 -26.84
C VAL A 96 23.63 -14.66 -28.18
N GLY A 97 23.60 -13.91 -29.26
CA GLY A 97 23.48 -14.42 -30.63
C GLY A 97 22.06 -14.38 -31.16
N ASP A 98 21.15 -15.17 -30.65
CA ASP A 98 19.77 -15.30 -31.14
C ASP A 98 18.73 -14.41 -30.42
N ASN A 99 19.12 -13.74 -29.33
CA ASN A 99 18.23 -12.91 -28.47
C ASN A 99 16.99 -13.67 -27.96
N THR A 100 17.11 -14.96 -27.71
CA THR A 100 16.01 -15.73 -27.11
C THR A 100 15.69 -15.22 -25.70
N PRO A 101 14.44 -14.82 -25.42
CA PRO A 101 14.07 -14.30 -24.11
C PRO A 101 14.16 -15.38 -23.02
N LEU A 102 14.82 -15.07 -21.90
CA LEU A 102 14.95 -15.95 -20.73
C LEU A 102 14.27 -15.37 -19.49
N ILE A 103 14.35 -14.06 -19.29
CA ILE A 103 13.62 -13.35 -18.23
C ILE A 103 12.92 -12.14 -18.83
N SER A 104 11.62 -12.05 -18.60
CA SER A 104 10.80 -10.89 -18.95
C SER A 104 10.56 -10.01 -17.73
N ALA A 105 10.19 -8.74 -17.94
CA ALA A 105 9.90 -7.79 -16.87
C ALA A 105 8.76 -8.24 -15.94
N ARG A 106 7.86 -9.12 -16.42
CA ARG A 106 6.72 -9.66 -15.68
C ARG A 106 7.05 -10.91 -14.86
N ASP A 107 8.18 -11.57 -15.11
CA ASP A 107 8.53 -12.85 -14.47
C ASP A 107 8.84 -12.75 -12.96
N PRO A 108 9.50 -11.68 -12.44
CA PRO A 108 9.69 -11.55 -11.00
C PRO A 108 8.36 -11.42 -10.28
N GLN A 109 8.05 -12.36 -9.37
CA GLN A 109 6.82 -12.37 -8.58
C GLN A 109 7.09 -11.89 -7.16
N PHE A 110 6.25 -10.98 -6.66
CA PHE A 110 6.36 -10.46 -5.31
C PHE A 110 5.88 -11.48 -4.29
N ALA A 111 6.64 -11.65 -3.22
CA ALA A 111 6.18 -12.32 -2.03
C ALA A 111 5.20 -11.42 -1.26
N VAL A 112 4.42 -12.03 -0.35
CA VAL A 112 3.59 -11.29 0.59
C VAL A 112 4.47 -10.34 1.42
N ALA A 113 4.14 -9.05 1.40
CA ALA A 113 4.86 -8.02 2.12
C ALA A 113 4.07 -7.60 3.37
N PRO A 114 4.77 -7.34 4.49
CA PRO A 114 4.16 -6.79 5.68
C PRO A 114 3.86 -5.30 5.49
N GLY A 115 2.82 -4.86 6.18
CA GLY A 115 2.45 -3.46 6.24
C GLY A 115 1.73 -3.11 7.52
N VAL A 116 1.39 -1.85 7.64
CA VAL A 116 0.59 -1.32 8.75
C VAL A 116 -0.50 -0.42 8.21
N ARG A 117 -1.62 -0.37 8.90
CA ARG A 117 -2.70 0.59 8.65
C ARG A 117 -3.18 1.15 9.98
N ALA A 118 -3.48 2.44 10.00
CA ALA A 118 -4.07 3.10 11.14
C ALA A 118 -5.12 4.11 10.67
N PHE A 119 -6.22 4.20 11.39
CA PHE A 119 -7.23 5.24 11.25
C PHE A 119 -7.56 5.82 12.60
N TYR A 120 -7.84 7.10 12.62
CA TYR A 120 -8.40 7.82 13.75
C TYR A 120 -9.51 8.72 13.24
N GLY A 121 -10.65 8.73 13.93
CA GLY A 121 -11.78 9.55 13.52
C GLY A 121 -12.71 9.88 14.68
N GLN A 122 -13.56 10.85 14.43
CA GLN A 122 -14.58 11.31 15.35
C GLN A 122 -15.91 11.48 14.62
N ARG A 123 -16.99 11.14 15.31
CA ARG A 123 -18.36 11.31 14.87
C ARG A 123 -19.10 12.19 15.85
N ASP A 124 -19.82 13.18 15.36
CA ASP A 124 -20.71 14.00 16.15
C ASP A 124 -22.10 13.33 16.31
N PRO A 125 -22.93 13.80 17.24
CA PRO A 125 -24.31 13.30 17.42
C PRO A 125 -25.22 13.55 16.20
N CYS A 126 -24.80 14.44 15.29
CA CYS A 126 -25.53 14.78 14.07
C CYS A 126 -25.18 13.87 12.89
N GLU A 127 -24.52 12.73 13.17
CA GLU A 127 -24.16 11.73 12.18
C GLU A 127 -23.10 12.21 11.16
N CYS A 128 -22.47 13.37 11.39
CA CYS A 128 -21.31 13.84 10.63
C CYS A 128 -20.03 13.47 11.35
N GLY A 129 -18.93 13.37 10.59
CA GLY A 129 -17.65 13.11 11.20
C GLY A 129 -16.49 13.33 10.24
N TRP A 130 -15.31 13.09 10.79
CA TRP A 130 -14.08 13.14 10.05
C TRP A 130 -13.16 11.98 10.45
N GLU A 131 -12.29 11.61 9.55
CA GLU A 131 -11.25 10.61 9.81
C GLU A 131 -9.97 10.97 9.10
N ILE A 132 -8.87 10.57 9.69
CA ILE A 132 -7.55 10.52 9.06
C ILE A 132 -7.10 9.08 9.03
N GLY A 133 -6.43 8.70 7.96
CA GLY A 133 -5.97 7.34 7.74
C GLY A 133 -4.59 7.28 7.13
N TYR A 134 -3.91 6.20 7.42
CA TYR A 134 -2.63 5.88 6.82
C TYR A 134 -2.53 4.38 6.59
N PHE A 135 -1.93 3.97 5.46
CA PHE A 135 -1.37 2.63 5.32
C PHE A 135 -0.01 2.67 4.62
N GLY A 136 0.84 1.71 4.96
CA GLY A 136 2.13 1.51 4.32
C GLY A 136 2.44 0.04 4.12
N ILE A 137 3.01 -0.31 2.95
CA ILE A 137 3.52 -1.63 2.60
C ILE A 137 5.02 -1.49 2.37
N TYR A 138 5.80 -2.28 3.08
CA TYR A 138 7.25 -2.16 3.10
C TYR A 138 7.94 -3.47 2.73
N GLY A 139 9.04 -3.34 1.97
CA GLY A 139 9.89 -4.47 1.64
C GLY A 139 9.27 -5.47 0.68
N ALA A 140 8.31 -5.05 -0.15
CA ALA A 140 7.84 -5.87 -1.26
C ALA A 140 9.02 -6.08 -2.22
N THR A 141 9.43 -7.35 -2.39
CA THR A 141 10.59 -7.72 -3.21
C THR A 141 10.25 -8.92 -4.07
N ALA A 142 10.66 -8.84 -5.33
CA ALA A 142 10.56 -9.91 -6.32
C ALA A 142 11.93 -10.12 -6.95
N SER A 143 12.29 -11.34 -7.29
CA SER A 143 13.58 -11.67 -7.88
C SER A 143 13.46 -12.91 -8.77
N ARG A 144 14.17 -12.88 -9.89
CA ARG A 144 14.29 -14.00 -10.82
C ARG A 144 15.72 -14.09 -11.31
N SER A 145 16.32 -15.28 -11.26
CA SER A 145 17.68 -15.53 -11.74
C SER A 145 17.68 -16.64 -12.80
N VAL A 146 18.61 -16.56 -13.71
CA VAL A 146 18.92 -17.59 -14.70
C VAL A 146 20.43 -17.72 -14.81
N SER A 147 20.93 -18.95 -15.02
CA SER A 147 22.35 -19.24 -15.22
C SER A 147 22.49 -20.16 -16.42
N THR A 148 23.47 -19.87 -17.29
CA THR A 148 23.86 -20.73 -18.40
C THR A 148 25.28 -20.37 -18.84
N VAL A 149 26.03 -21.32 -19.33
CA VAL A 149 27.39 -21.12 -19.84
C VAL A 149 27.45 -21.18 -21.37
N ASP A 150 26.41 -21.67 -22.02
CA ASP A 150 26.27 -21.74 -23.49
C ASP A 150 24.78 -21.85 -23.83
N PRO A 151 24.19 -20.89 -24.55
CA PRO A 151 24.73 -19.57 -24.85
C PRO A 151 24.83 -18.64 -23.65
N PHE A 152 25.75 -17.67 -23.67
CA PHE A 152 25.87 -16.64 -22.63
C PHE A 152 24.66 -15.70 -22.57
N LEU A 153 24.59 -14.91 -21.49
CA LEU A 153 23.49 -14.02 -21.19
C LEU A 153 23.84 -12.57 -21.45
N GLN A 154 22.85 -11.79 -21.88
CA GLN A 154 22.95 -10.35 -22.05
C GLN A 154 21.58 -9.68 -21.82
N VAL A 155 21.56 -8.34 -21.70
CA VAL A 155 20.33 -7.58 -21.89
C VAL A 155 20.02 -7.48 -23.40
N PRO A 156 18.77 -7.16 -23.80
CA PRO A 156 18.43 -7.01 -25.21
C PRO A 156 19.33 -6.04 -25.97
N ASN A 157 19.63 -6.37 -27.22
CA ASN A 157 20.41 -5.53 -28.14
C ASN A 157 19.67 -4.21 -28.47
N PRO A 158 20.40 -3.11 -28.84
CA PRO A 158 21.84 -3.11 -29.13
C PRO A 158 22.77 -2.98 -27.94
N ILE A 159 22.32 -2.43 -26.79
CA ILE A 159 23.22 -2.14 -25.65
C ILE A 159 23.81 -3.41 -25.01
N GLY A 160 23.15 -4.57 -25.18
CA GLY A 160 23.60 -5.84 -24.62
C GLY A 160 25.00 -6.25 -25.08
N GLN A 161 25.32 -6.01 -26.33
CA GLN A 161 26.63 -6.35 -26.90
C GLN A 161 27.77 -5.52 -26.32
N ASP A 162 27.47 -4.31 -25.85
CA ASP A 162 28.47 -3.39 -25.32
C ASP A 162 28.69 -3.58 -23.80
N LEU A 163 27.74 -4.21 -23.09
CA LEU A 163 27.79 -4.34 -21.65
C LEU A 163 28.58 -5.52 -21.14
N THR A 164 28.40 -6.69 -21.76
CA THR A 164 29.01 -7.96 -21.30
C THR A 164 29.53 -8.75 -22.49
N ALA A 165 30.71 -9.36 -22.30
CA ALA A 165 31.21 -10.30 -23.26
C ALA A 165 30.58 -11.70 -23.07
N ASP A 166 30.47 -12.19 -21.81
CA ASP A 166 30.16 -13.58 -21.51
C ASP A 166 29.51 -13.70 -20.14
N ALA A 167 28.30 -13.15 -19.94
CA ALA A 167 27.61 -13.31 -18.66
C ALA A 167 27.06 -14.73 -18.50
N GLU A 168 27.40 -15.38 -17.40
CA GLU A 168 26.98 -16.74 -17.07
C GLU A 168 25.76 -16.76 -16.16
N GLN A 169 25.51 -15.66 -15.43
CA GLN A 169 24.36 -15.51 -14.55
C GLN A 169 23.72 -14.14 -14.75
N ALA A 170 22.40 -14.10 -14.75
CA ALA A 170 21.62 -12.87 -14.74
C ALA A 170 20.55 -12.92 -13.65
N THR A 171 20.44 -11.85 -12.90
CA THR A 171 19.42 -11.69 -11.85
C THR A 171 18.63 -10.40 -12.09
N VAL A 172 17.31 -10.54 -12.21
CA VAL A 172 16.38 -9.40 -12.22
C VAL A 172 15.76 -9.27 -10.83
N LYS A 173 15.94 -8.10 -10.21
CA LYS A 173 15.40 -7.78 -8.89
C LYS A 173 14.46 -6.59 -8.99
N TYR A 174 13.31 -6.67 -8.33
CA TYR A 174 12.31 -5.61 -8.29
C TYR A 174 11.86 -5.39 -6.84
N THR A 175 11.94 -4.15 -6.36
CA THR A 175 11.53 -3.76 -5.01
C THR A 175 10.53 -2.63 -5.08
N SER A 176 9.59 -2.60 -4.12
CA SER A 176 8.54 -1.60 -4.04
C SER A 176 8.23 -1.19 -2.61
N VAL A 177 7.95 0.09 -2.43
CA VAL A 177 7.43 0.68 -1.20
C VAL A 177 6.21 1.51 -1.54
N ILE A 178 5.12 1.32 -0.80
CA ILE A 178 3.84 2.00 -1.03
C ILE A 178 3.39 2.64 0.27
N ASN A 179 3.04 3.93 0.21
CA ASN A 179 2.51 4.68 1.33
C ASN A 179 1.25 5.42 0.90
N SER A 180 0.24 5.47 1.75
CA SER A 180 -0.98 6.24 1.51
C SER A 180 -1.43 6.94 2.77
N ALA A 181 -1.80 8.19 2.65
CA ALA A 181 -2.43 8.97 3.72
C ALA A 181 -3.72 9.57 3.18
N GLU A 182 -4.77 9.61 4.01
CA GLU A 182 -6.06 10.15 3.64
C GLU A 182 -6.68 10.96 4.76
N ALA A 183 -7.51 11.94 4.38
CA ALA A 183 -8.35 12.71 5.28
C ALA A 183 -9.74 12.79 4.66
N ASN A 184 -10.73 12.29 5.37
CA ASN A 184 -12.11 12.19 4.91
C ASN A 184 -13.06 12.90 5.86
N THR A 185 -14.12 13.47 5.31
CA THR A 185 -15.36 13.74 6.03
C THR A 185 -16.36 12.66 5.69
N PHE A 186 -17.24 12.34 6.60
CA PHE A 186 -18.32 11.41 6.34
C PHE A 186 -19.65 11.89 6.90
N LEU A 187 -20.71 11.44 6.25
CA LEU A 187 -22.08 11.63 6.66
C LEU A 187 -22.72 10.26 6.77
N THR A 188 -23.20 9.93 7.95
CA THR A 188 -23.97 8.71 8.18
C THR A 188 -25.38 8.92 7.70
N ARG A 189 -25.83 8.09 6.76
CA ARG A 189 -27.22 8.06 6.31
C ARG A 189 -27.66 6.61 6.31
N HIS A 190 -28.83 6.38 6.92
CA HIS A 190 -29.49 5.09 7.10
C HIS A 190 -28.98 4.26 8.28
N GLU A 191 -29.73 4.35 9.37
CA GLU A 191 -29.79 3.34 10.41
C GLU A 191 -31.00 2.46 10.15
N TRP A 192 -30.75 1.20 9.84
CA TRP A 192 -31.81 0.18 9.89
C TRP A 192 -31.66 -0.62 11.17
N ARG A 193 -32.69 -0.55 12.00
CA ARG A 193 -32.79 -1.33 13.23
C ARG A 193 -33.80 -2.46 13.01
N ASP A 194 -33.35 -3.68 13.11
CA ASP A 194 -34.21 -4.85 13.09
C ASP A 194 -34.65 -5.22 14.51
N HIS A 195 -35.79 -5.91 14.64
CA HIS A 195 -36.33 -6.42 15.91
C HIS A 195 -35.37 -7.37 16.64
N SER A 196 -34.34 -7.88 15.98
CA SER A 196 -33.30 -8.80 16.45
C SER A 196 -32.09 -8.11 17.12
N GLN A 197 -32.17 -6.84 17.51
CA GLN A 197 -31.05 -6.05 18.06
C GLN A 197 -29.86 -5.88 17.11
N SER A 198 -30.06 -6.10 15.82
CA SER A 198 -29.07 -5.80 14.81
C SER A 198 -29.33 -4.43 14.17
N TRP A 199 -28.26 -3.70 13.83
CA TRP A 199 -28.36 -2.43 13.12
C TRP A 199 -27.34 -2.32 12.01
N LEU A 200 -27.73 -1.69 10.93
CA LEU A 200 -26.87 -1.35 9.80
C LEU A 200 -26.69 0.17 9.75
N THR A 201 -25.43 0.62 9.74
CA THR A 201 -25.08 2.02 9.47
C THR A 201 -24.35 2.10 8.13
N VAL A 202 -24.55 3.18 7.39
CA VAL A 202 -23.86 3.45 6.13
C VAL A 202 -23.30 4.86 6.15
N ASP A 203 -21.98 4.98 6.15
CA ASP A 203 -21.27 6.26 6.04
C ASP A 203 -20.93 6.54 4.57
N TRP A 204 -21.28 7.73 4.09
CA TRP A 204 -20.82 8.28 2.81
C TRP A 204 -19.58 9.12 3.07
N LEU A 205 -18.50 8.82 2.37
CA LEU A 205 -17.18 9.41 2.57
C LEU A 205 -16.84 10.33 1.39
N ALA A 206 -16.24 11.46 1.70
CA ALA A 206 -15.59 12.33 0.72
C ALA A 206 -14.33 12.92 1.34
N GLY A 207 -13.23 13.01 0.58
CA GLY A 207 -11.98 13.49 1.15
C GLY A 207 -10.86 13.60 0.16
N PHE A 208 -9.66 13.77 0.71
CA PHE A 208 -8.41 13.84 -0.02
C PHE A 208 -7.52 12.65 0.30
N ARG A 209 -6.75 12.23 -0.72
CA ARG A 209 -5.80 11.12 -0.57
C ARG A 209 -4.46 11.49 -1.20
N TYR A 210 -3.41 11.12 -0.50
CA TYR A 210 -2.04 11.05 -1.00
C TYR A 210 -1.65 9.58 -1.15
N VAL A 211 -0.97 9.24 -2.26
CA VAL A 211 -0.34 7.93 -2.45
C VAL A 211 1.05 8.11 -3.01
N GLY A 212 2.05 7.56 -2.32
CA GLY A 212 3.44 7.49 -2.78
C GLY A 212 3.79 6.06 -3.16
N VAL A 213 4.32 5.85 -4.36
CA VAL A 213 4.86 4.56 -4.82
C VAL A 213 6.30 4.76 -5.25
N GLU A 214 7.22 4.09 -4.57
CA GLU A 214 8.63 4.05 -4.94
C GLU A 214 9.00 2.63 -5.41
N ASP A 215 9.44 2.52 -6.65
CA ASP A 215 9.85 1.28 -7.27
C ASP A 215 11.33 1.34 -7.65
N GLN A 216 12.04 0.23 -7.50
CA GLN A 216 13.39 0.07 -8.01
C GLN A 216 13.51 -1.30 -8.69
N ALA A 217 13.95 -1.30 -9.95
CA ALA A 217 14.27 -2.51 -10.69
C ALA A 217 15.75 -2.52 -11.07
N SER A 218 16.39 -3.68 -11.02
CA SER A 218 17.77 -3.87 -11.43
C SER A 218 17.94 -5.18 -12.18
N ILE A 219 18.72 -5.13 -13.24
CA ILE A 219 19.26 -6.29 -13.94
C ILE A 219 20.73 -6.37 -13.54
N ILE A 220 21.14 -7.49 -13.00
CA ILE A 220 22.51 -7.75 -12.54
C ILE A 220 23.05 -8.87 -13.41
N LEU A 221 24.10 -8.60 -14.16
CA LEU A 221 24.80 -9.56 -14.99
C LEU A 221 26.14 -9.91 -14.35
N ASP A 222 26.34 -11.17 -14.03
CA ASP A 222 27.59 -11.68 -13.46
C ASP A 222 28.36 -12.37 -14.61
N CYS A 223 29.48 -11.75 -15.00
CA CYS A 223 30.30 -12.23 -16.09
C CYS A 223 31.69 -12.65 -15.62
N CYS A 224 32.40 -13.35 -16.53
CA CYS A 224 33.83 -13.59 -16.46
C CYS A 224 34.28 -14.44 -15.24
N GLN A 225 33.41 -15.35 -14.74
CA GLN A 225 33.74 -16.22 -13.60
C GLN A 225 34.88 -17.22 -13.92
N GLN A 226 35.17 -17.45 -15.20
CA GLN A 226 36.27 -18.32 -15.65
C GLN A 226 37.63 -17.60 -15.72
N THR A 227 37.66 -16.29 -15.56
CA THR A 227 38.88 -15.49 -15.42
C THR A 227 38.96 -14.97 -14.01
N ASP A 228 40.16 -14.75 -13.45
CA ASP A 228 40.38 -14.27 -12.08
C ASP A 228 39.75 -12.89 -11.77
N GLN A 229 38.89 -12.36 -12.64
CA GLN A 229 38.19 -11.08 -12.53
C GLN A 229 36.68 -11.25 -12.71
N ALA A 230 36.03 -11.88 -11.76
CA ALA A 230 34.57 -11.89 -11.69
C ALA A 230 34.05 -10.44 -11.60
N THR A 231 33.27 -10.02 -12.57
CA THR A 231 32.74 -8.66 -12.68
C THR A 231 31.20 -8.68 -12.73
N THR A 232 30.61 -7.85 -11.91
CA THR A 232 29.16 -7.66 -11.89
C THR A 232 28.78 -6.36 -12.57
N VAL A 233 27.90 -6.45 -13.56
CA VAL A 233 27.37 -5.28 -14.31
C VAL A 233 25.93 -5.01 -13.89
N PRO A 234 25.68 -3.97 -13.08
CA PRO A 234 24.33 -3.60 -12.68
C PRO A 234 23.71 -2.58 -13.65
N TYR A 235 22.47 -2.84 -14.08
CA TYR A 235 21.63 -1.87 -14.75
C TYR A 235 20.41 -1.57 -13.86
N SER A 236 20.34 -0.38 -13.25
CA SER A 236 19.32 -0.03 -12.26
C SER A 236 18.49 1.16 -12.68
N VAL A 237 17.19 1.05 -12.43
CA VAL A 237 16.19 2.11 -12.63
C VAL A 237 15.36 2.27 -11.37
N ARG A 238 15.10 3.51 -10.98
CA ARG A 238 14.22 3.87 -9.87
C ARG A 238 13.13 4.79 -10.38
N THR A 239 11.89 4.56 -9.92
CA THR A 239 10.76 5.46 -10.16
C THR A 239 10.13 5.91 -8.86
N ARG A 240 9.59 7.14 -8.88
CA ARG A 240 8.76 7.70 -7.82
C ARG A 240 7.50 8.25 -8.42
N ASN A 241 6.38 7.88 -7.83
CA ASN A 241 5.05 8.38 -8.15
C ASN A 241 4.50 9.04 -6.88
N ASN A 242 4.17 10.33 -6.96
CA ASN A 242 3.54 11.08 -5.87
C ASN A 242 2.18 11.56 -6.37
N MET A 243 1.14 10.96 -5.83
CA MET A 243 -0.24 11.16 -6.28
C MET A 243 -1.04 11.93 -5.22
N PHE A 244 -1.79 12.93 -5.65
CA PHE A 244 -2.69 13.73 -4.80
C PHE A 244 -4.02 13.92 -5.49
N GLY A 245 -5.12 13.79 -4.75
CA GLY A 245 -6.43 14.05 -5.34
C GLY A 245 -7.59 13.81 -4.40
N GLY A 246 -8.79 13.90 -4.98
CA GLY A 246 -10.03 13.67 -4.28
C GLY A 246 -10.47 12.23 -4.34
N GLN A 247 -11.16 11.79 -3.30
CA GLN A 247 -11.80 10.48 -3.24
C GLN A 247 -13.21 10.57 -2.67
N ILE A 248 -14.03 9.60 -3.07
CA ILE A 248 -15.36 9.35 -2.51
C ILE A 248 -15.45 7.89 -2.11
N GLY A 249 -16.36 7.57 -1.22
CA GLY A 249 -16.54 6.18 -0.80
C GLY A 249 -17.79 5.96 0.02
N VAL A 250 -17.99 4.70 0.36
CA VAL A 250 -19.08 4.22 1.21
C VAL A 250 -18.51 3.21 2.20
N ARG A 251 -19.00 3.26 3.45
CA ARG A 251 -18.61 2.35 4.52
C ARG A 251 -19.85 1.83 5.24
N PRO A 252 -20.42 0.69 4.82
CA PRO A 252 -21.44 -0.03 5.57
C PRO A 252 -20.83 -0.73 6.79
N ARG A 253 -21.56 -0.70 7.89
CA ARG A 253 -21.26 -1.47 9.11
C ARG A 253 -22.53 -2.10 9.64
N TRP A 254 -22.56 -3.43 9.66
CA TRP A 254 -23.64 -4.21 10.26
C TRP A 254 -23.18 -4.75 11.61
N THR A 255 -23.93 -4.44 12.67
CA THR A 255 -23.59 -4.83 14.05
C THR A 255 -24.69 -5.69 14.62
N TRP A 256 -24.32 -6.81 15.23
CA TRP A 256 -25.21 -7.71 15.96
C TRP A 256 -24.50 -8.28 17.19
N ASP A 257 -25.08 -8.11 18.37
CA ASP A 257 -24.49 -8.52 19.64
C ASP A 257 -23.03 -8.03 19.78
N ARG A 258 -22.07 -8.94 19.90
CA ARG A 258 -20.63 -8.65 20.00
C ARG A 258 -19.92 -8.63 18.66
N TRP A 259 -20.60 -8.91 17.57
CA TRP A 259 -20.03 -8.96 16.23
C TRP A 259 -20.36 -7.71 15.42
N ALA A 260 -19.46 -7.35 14.54
CA ALA A 260 -19.74 -6.41 13.47
C ALA A 260 -19.08 -6.87 12.17
N LEU A 261 -19.77 -6.66 11.05
CA LEU A 261 -19.23 -6.76 9.70
C LEU A 261 -19.12 -5.35 9.16
N GLU A 262 -17.91 -4.93 8.85
CA GLU A 262 -17.62 -3.61 8.29
C GLU A 262 -16.91 -3.78 6.95
N GLY A 263 -17.34 -3.00 5.98
CA GLY A 263 -16.64 -2.90 4.71
C GLY A 263 -16.49 -1.44 4.32
N TRP A 264 -15.61 -1.17 3.37
CA TRP A 264 -15.61 0.08 2.63
C TRP A 264 -15.28 -0.16 1.17
N ALA A 265 -15.77 0.74 0.34
CA ALA A 265 -15.38 0.88 -1.05
C ALA A 265 -15.09 2.37 -1.30
N LYS A 266 -13.87 2.67 -1.72
CA LYS A 266 -13.40 4.04 -1.99
C LYS A 266 -12.86 4.10 -3.42
N ALA A 267 -13.09 5.22 -4.11
CA ALA A 267 -12.55 5.50 -5.44
C ALA A 267 -12.01 6.94 -5.47
N GLY A 268 -10.82 7.12 -6.04
CA GLY A 268 -10.16 8.42 -6.12
C GLY A 268 -9.56 8.69 -7.50
N LEU A 269 -9.61 9.96 -7.91
CA LEU A 269 -8.88 10.49 -9.04
C LEU A 269 -7.78 11.42 -8.52
N LEU A 270 -6.55 11.16 -8.96
CA LEU A 270 -5.35 11.75 -8.43
C LEU A 270 -4.48 12.30 -9.56
N GLY A 271 -3.88 13.47 -9.36
CA GLY A 271 -2.78 13.92 -10.21
C GLY A 271 -1.48 13.28 -9.74
N ASN A 272 -0.77 12.59 -10.62
CA ASN A 272 0.47 11.88 -10.33
C ASN A 272 1.68 12.66 -10.86
N SER A 273 2.55 13.11 -9.97
CA SER A 273 3.88 13.64 -10.31
C SER A 273 4.87 12.47 -10.33
N GLN A 274 5.39 12.19 -11.52
CA GLN A 274 6.25 11.04 -11.77
C GLN A 274 7.70 11.46 -11.99
N LYS A 275 8.62 10.65 -11.48
CA LYS A 275 10.06 10.81 -11.72
C LYS A 275 10.69 9.44 -11.91
N GLN A 276 11.52 9.31 -12.94
CA GLN A 276 12.45 8.19 -13.07
C GLN A 276 13.89 8.66 -12.94
N ILE A 277 14.75 7.77 -12.45
CA ILE A 277 16.19 7.94 -12.36
C ILE A 277 16.82 6.64 -12.83
N GLN A 278 17.68 6.73 -13.84
CA GLN A 278 18.53 5.62 -14.28
C GLN A 278 19.95 5.89 -13.83
N ALA A 279 20.57 4.90 -13.19
CA ALA A 279 21.98 4.98 -12.83
C ALA A 279 22.86 5.03 -14.07
N PRO A 280 24.08 5.60 -13.99
CA PRO A 280 25.06 5.47 -15.05
C PRO A 280 25.32 3.98 -15.35
N LEU A 281 25.46 3.64 -16.62
CA LEU A 281 25.65 2.28 -17.08
C LEU A 281 27.11 2.08 -17.48
N PHE A 282 27.76 1.13 -16.86
CA PHE A 282 29.14 0.75 -17.12
C PHE A 282 29.18 -0.66 -17.70
N ASP A 283 30.16 -0.93 -18.55
CA ASP A 283 30.44 -2.28 -19.03
C ASP A 283 31.31 -3.07 -18.02
N TYR A 284 31.62 -4.31 -18.38
CA TYR A 284 32.45 -5.22 -17.57
C TYR A 284 33.90 -4.72 -17.39
N THR A 285 34.38 -3.81 -18.23
CA THR A 285 35.73 -3.20 -18.12
C THR A 285 35.71 -1.94 -17.23
N GLY A 286 34.55 -1.44 -16.84
CA GLY A 286 34.35 -0.21 -16.11
C GLY A 286 34.27 1.03 -17.01
N PHE A 287 34.17 0.87 -18.30
CA PHE A 287 33.94 1.98 -19.24
C PHE A 287 32.45 2.39 -19.19
N GLN A 288 32.19 3.70 -19.12
CA GLN A 288 30.84 4.23 -19.06
C GLN A 288 30.19 4.20 -20.45
N GLN A 289 29.26 3.28 -20.64
CA GLN A 289 28.48 3.14 -21.85
C GLN A 289 27.36 4.17 -21.98
N ARG A 290 26.78 4.59 -20.84
CA ARG A 290 25.73 5.60 -20.83
C ARG A 290 25.74 6.42 -19.53
N PRO A 291 25.56 7.78 -19.59
CA PRO A 291 25.45 8.60 -18.40
C PRO A 291 24.16 8.31 -17.63
N GLY A 292 24.15 8.70 -16.35
CA GLY A 292 22.92 8.67 -15.54
C GLY A 292 21.88 9.65 -16.10
N LEU A 293 20.62 9.23 -16.11
CA LEU A 293 19.51 9.98 -16.69
C LEU A 293 18.39 10.16 -15.68
N SER A 294 17.65 11.25 -15.81
CA SER A 294 16.39 11.43 -15.10
C SER A 294 15.33 12.02 -16.02
N ALA A 295 14.09 11.56 -15.88
CA ALA A 295 12.94 12.13 -16.56
C ALA A 295 11.81 12.35 -15.56
N THR A 296 11.00 13.37 -15.79
CA THR A 296 9.82 13.71 -14.99
C THR A 296 8.61 13.85 -15.90
N GLY A 297 7.44 13.58 -15.35
CA GLY A 297 6.17 13.71 -16.06
C GLY A 297 5.02 13.87 -15.07
N THR A 298 3.85 14.15 -15.61
CA THR A 298 2.60 14.22 -14.86
C THR A 298 1.57 13.38 -15.58
N GLU A 299 0.77 12.62 -14.83
CA GLU A 299 -0.28 11.75 -15.37
C GLU A 299 -1.50 11.79 -14.45
N THR A 300 -2.67 11.44 -14.98
CA THR A 300 -3.83 11.18 -14.15
C THR A 300 -3.78 9.75 -13.64
N ALA A 301 -3.91 9.57 -12.33
CA ALA A 301 -3.94 8.28 -11.69
C ALA A 301 -5.32 7.99 -11.12
N PHE A 302 -5.69 6.72 -11.08
CA PHE A 302 -6.89 6.23 -10.42
C PHE A 302 -6.50 5.32 -9.27
N ILE A 303 -7.24 5.40 -8.15
CA ILE A 303 -7.15 4.44 -7.05
C ILE A 303 -8.53 3.90 -6.69
N GLY A 304 -8.62 2.58 -6.52
CA GLY A 304 -9.75 1.90 -5.92
C GLY A 304 -9.30 1.13 -4.68
N ASP A 305 -10.12 1.14 -3.62
CA ASP A 305 -9.79 0.53 -2.33
C ASP A 305 -11.04 -0.11 -1.74
N ILE A 306 -11.03 -1.44 -1.61
CA ILE A 306 -12.11 -2.22 -1.03
C ILE A 306 -11.58 -2.99 0.16
N ASN A 307 -12.33 -2.97 1.26
CA ASN A 307 -12.08 -3.78 2.45
C ASN A 307 -13.36 -4.47 2.89
N LEU A 308 -13.21 -5.65 3.45
CA LEU A 308 -14.24 -6.34 4.22
C LEU A 308 -13.60 -6.92 5.47
N SER A 309 -14.13 -6.57 6.63
CA SER A 309 -13.58 -6.99 7.94
C SER A 309 -14.69 -7.45 8.87
N VAL A 310 -14.43 -8.52 9.60
CA VAL A 310 -15.23 -8.98 10.74
C VAL A 310 -14.57 -8.46 12.01
N ILE A 311 -15.37 -7.95 12.93
CA ILE A 311 -14.95 -7.38 14.20
C ILE A 311 -15.67 -8.13 15.32
N TYR A 312 -14.91 -8.56 16.35
CA TYR A 312 -15.45 -9.14 17.56
C TYR A 312 -15.13 -8.21 18.75
N ARG A 313 -16.16 -7.70 19.43
CA ARG A 313 -16.02 -6.84 20.60
C ARG A 313 -15.63 -7.66 21.82
N LEU A 314 -14.45 -7.38 22.37
CA LEU A 314 -13.96 -7.97 23.62
C LEU A 314 -14.56 -7.28 24.83
N THR A 315 -14.60 -5.93 24.78
CA THR A 315 -15.17 -5.04 25.78
C THR A 315 -16.06 -3.99 25.09
N ASP A 316 -16.63 -3.06 25.85
CA ASP A 316 -17.40 -1.95 25.26
C ASP A 316 -16.53 -1.00 24.43
N VAL A 317 -15.21 -0.95 24.70
CA VAL A 317 -14.24 -0.09 24.01
C VAL A 317 -13.45 -0.86 22.94
N TRP A 318 -12.99 -2.08 23.24
CA TRP A 318 -12.02 -2.80 22.41
C TRP A 318 -12.64 -3.92 21.60
N GLY A 319 -12.21 -4.03 20.35
CA GLY A 319 -12.52 -5.13 19.46
C GLY A 319 -11.28 -5.62 18.69
N ILE A 320 -11.29 -6.91 18.38
CA ILE A 320 -10.34 -7.53 17.42
C ILE A 320 -11.00 -7.50 16.06
N ARG A 321 -10.23 -7.15 15.03
CA ARG A 321 -10.70 -7.17 13.65
C ARG A 321 -9.82 -8.03 12.78
N ALA A 322 -10.43 -8.73 11.83
CA ALA A 322 -9.77 -9.51 10.80
C ALA A 322 -10.50 -9.30 9.47
N GLY A 323 -9.76 -9.16 8.39
CA GLY A 323 -10.39 -8.86 7.10
C GLY A 323 -9.48 -9.09 5.91
N TYR A 324 -10.01 -8.70 4.76
CA TYR A 324 -9.34 -8.78 3.47
C TYR A 324 -9.45 -7.46 2.71
N ASN A 325 -8.39 -7.09 2.01
CA ASN A 325 -8.29 -5.85 1.27
C ASN A 325 -7.94 -6.10 -0.19
N VAL A 326 -8.47 -5.24 -1.04
CA VAL A 326 -8.11 -5.14 -2.44
C VAL A 326 -7.89 -3.67 -2.77
N VAL A 327 -6.71 -3.34 -3.28
CA VAL A 327 -6.37 -1.99 -3.72
C VAL A 327 -5.78 -2.08 -5.12
N TRP A 328 -6.24 -1.24 -6.04
CA TRP A 328 -5.65 -1.12 -7.37
C TRP A 328 -5.35 0.35 -7.67
N ILE A 329 -4.24 0.58 -8.35
CA ILE A 329 -3.74 1.90 -8.67
C ILE A 329 -3.28 1.88 -10.12
N ASP A 330 -3.77 2.80 -10.95
CA ASP A 330 -3.38 2.96 -12.36
C ASP A 330 -2.75 4.33 -12.60
N GLY A 331 -2.04 4.49 -13.73
CA GLY A 331 -1.38 5.73 -14.10
C GLY A 331 0.00 5.89 -13.45
N LEU A 332 0.74 4.79 -13.29
CA LEU A 332 2.05 4.73 -12.63
C LEU A 332 3.22 4.59 -13.61
N ALA A 333 4.32 5.23 -13.29
CA ALA A 333 5.62 4.90 -13.85
C ALA A 333 6.24 3.75 -13.04
N LEU A 334 6.19 2.52 -13.57
CA LEU A 334 6.80 1.34 -12.97
C LEU A 334 8.27 1.23 -13.38
N ALA A 335 9.17 0.91 -12.45
CA ALA A 335 10.60 0.83 -12.71
C ALA A 335 10.98 -0.18 -13.82
N PRO A 336 10.40 -1.40 -13.91
CA PRO A 336 10.74 -2.33 -14.99
C PRO A 336 10.35 -1.82 -16.38
N ASN A 337 9.37 -0.91 -16.48
CA ASN A 337 8.93 -0.34 -17.76
C ASN A 337 9.89 0.74 -18.29
N GLN A 338 10.81 1.21 -17.47
CA GLN A 338 11.73 2.29 -17.84
C GLN A 338 13.08 1.82 -18.38
N PHE A 339 13.39 0.52 -18.36
CA PHE A 339 14.61 0.04 -18.98
C PHE A 339 14.65 0.41 -20.47
N ALA A 340 15.75 0.89 -20.97
CA ALA A 340 15.96 1.25 -22.37
C ALA A 340 17.21 0.55 -22.89
N PHE A 341 17.05 -0.18 -24.00
CA PHE A 341 18.12 -1.02 -24.55
C PHE A 341 18.76 -0.43 -25.83
N ALA A 342 18.37 0.79 -26.22
CA ALA A 342 19.06 1.50 -27.31
C ALA A 342 20.42 1.99 -26.82
N ASN A 343 21.44 1.92 -27.74
CA ASN A 343 22.78 2.41 -27.48
C ASN A 343 22.90 3.87 -27.91
N THR A 344 22.25 4.78 -27.13
CA THR A 344 22.33 6.23 -27.33
C THR A 344 22.34 6.94 -25.96
N ASP A 345 22.99 8.09 -25.87
CA ASP A 345 23.08 8.86 -24.63
C ASP A 345 21.74 9.33 -24.07
N VAL A 346 20.72 9.39 -24.94
CA VAL A 346 19.35 9.78 -24.57
C VAL A 346 18.40 8.61 -24.33
N ALA A 347 18.88 7.38 -24.47
CA ALA A 347 18.04 6.19 -24.26
C ALA A 347 17.59 6.11 -22.81
N GLY A 348 16.27 6.08 -22.59
CA GLY A 348 15.66 6.12 -21.26
C GLY A 348 15.28 7.51 -20.76
N SER A 349 15.38 8.56 -21.59
CA SER A 349 14.85 9.88 -21.27
C SER A 349 13.32 9.99 -21.38
N ALA A 350 12.66 9.04 -22.04
CA ALA A 350 11.22 8.95 -22.12
C ALA A 350 10.66 8.23 -20.87
N LEU A 351 9.53 8.73 -20.37
CA LEU A 351 8.84 8.16 -19.20
C LEU A 351 7.64 7.32 -19.67
N ALA A 352 7.63 6.03 -19.33
CA ALA A 352 6.47 5.16 -19.53
C ALA A 352 5.54 5.24 -18.30
N SER A 353 4.37 5.85 -18.47
CA SER A 353 3.45 6.24 -17.38
C SER A 353 2.18 5.39 -17.27
N SER A 354 1.98 4.39 -18.11
CA SER A 354 0.73 3.60 -18.21
C SER A 354 0.75 2.32 -17.38
N GLY A 355 1.52 2.27 -16.29
CA GLY A 355 1.57 1.11 -15.41
C GLY A 355 0.48 1.10 -14.36
N GLY A 356 0.19 -0.08 -13.80
CA GLY A 356 -0.74 -0.28 -12.70
C GLY A 356 -0.16 -1.19 -11.61
N ILE A 357 -0.82 -1.23 -10.48
CA ILE A 357 -0.52 -2.12 -9.35
C ILE A 357 -1.83 -2.67 -8.81
N PHE A 358 -1.85 -3.97 -8.53
CA PHE A 358 -2.92 -4.61 -7.79
C PHE A 358 -2.34 -5.19 -6.50
N LEU A 359 -2.94 -4.78 -5.37
CA LEU A 359 -2.59 -5.24 -4.03
C LEU A 359 -3.77 -6.00 -3.44
N SER A 360 -3.53 -7.13 -2.84
CA SER A 360 -4.56 -7.85 -2.12
C SER A 360 -4.00 -8.66 -0.97
N GLY A 361 -4.78 -8.82 0.09
CA GLY A 361 -4.34 -9.63 1.22
C GLY A 361 -5.11 -9.42 2.50
N ALA A 362 -4.71 -10.17 3.51
CA ALA A 362 -5.34 -10.18 4.81
C ALA A 362 -4.88 -9.01 5.69
N ASN A 363 -5.73 -8.63 6.62
CA ASN A 363 -5.40 -7.76 7.74
C ASN A 363 -5.86 -8.37 9.06
N LEU A 364 -5.13 -8.09 10.12
CA LEU A 364 -5.47 -8.42 11.49
C LEU A 364 -5.13 -7.24 12.39
N GLY A 365 -6.07 -6.83 13.25
CA GLY A 365 -5.85 -5.63 14.04
C GLY A 365 -6.79 -5.47 15.22
N LEU A 366 -6.74 -4.26 15.77
CA LEU A 366 -7.53 -3.82 16.91
C LEU A 366 -8.33 -2.58 16.53
N GLU A 367 -9.53 -2.49 17.11
CA GLU A 367 -10.39 -1.31 17.04
C GLU A 367 -10.71 -0.86 18.46
N ALA A 368 -10.67 0.44 18.72
CA ALA A 368 -11.16 1.05 19.94
C ALA A 368 -12.21 2.10 19.60
N ARG A 369 -13.30 2.17 20.40
CA ARG A 369 -14.37 3.19 20.29
C ARG A 369 -14.73 3.68 21.69
N TRP A 370 -14.80 4.99 21.90
CA TRP A 370 -15.11 5.63 23.19
C TRP A 370 -15.77 6.98 23.01
#